data_57681f4233ee80f943c5c4036de39c9b
#
_entry.id   57681f4233ee80f943c5c4036de39c9b
#
_cell.length_a   1.000
_cell.length_b   1.000
_cell.length_c   1.000
_cell.angle_alpha   90.00
_cell.angle_beta   90.00
_cell.angle_gamma   90.00
#
_symmetry.space_group_name_H-M   'P 1'
#
loop_
_entity.id
_entity.type
_entity.pdbx_description
1 polymer ?
#
loop_
_entity_poly.entity_id
_entity_poly.type
_entity_poly.pdbx_seq_one_letter_code
_entity_poly.pdbx_strand_id
1 'polypeptide(L)'
;MEFYHFTEFAWPHLPPEGEYTSMRLNLPSSVYDPKVGADLYNMCLDQYVLADELGLNCMVNEHHQTATCLNSSGVVPLSILARQTKNARILILGNPVANLADPIRCAEE
;
A
#
# COMPACT_ATOMS: atom_id res chain seq x y z
N MET A 1 -10.83 -19.50 -11.37
CA MET A 1 -9.53 -18.88 -11.11
C MET A 1 -9.82 -17.44 -10.74
N GLU A 2 -9.21 -16.91 -9.68
CA GLU A 2 -9.39 -15.52 -9.27
C GLU A 2 -8.12 -14.73 -9.60
N PHE A 3 -8.32 -13.51 -10.09
CA PHE A 3 -7.24 -12.60 -10.43
C PHE A 3 -7.30 -11.37 -9.55
N TYR A 4 -6.14 -10.87 -9.15
CA TYR A 4 -6.00 -9.72 -8.30
C TYR A 4 -5.13 -8.65 -8.96
N HIS A 5 -5.59 -7.41 -8.93
CA HIS A 5 -4.73 -6.27 -9.18
C HIS A 5 -3.91 -5.99 -7.91
N PHE A 6 -2.61 -5.79 -8.07
CA PHE A 6 -1.68 -5.51 -6.99
C PHE A 6 -0.73 -4.38 -7.38
N THR A 7 -0.53 -3.44 -6.48
CA THR A 7 0.52 -2.42 -6.56
C THR A 7 1.12 -2.18 -5.18
N GLU A 8 2.42 -1.93 -5.12
CA GLU A 8 3.12 -1.64 -3.87
C GLU A 8 3.01 -0.17 -3.43
N PHE A 9 2.28 0.68 -4.13
CA PHE A 9 2.25 2.12 -3.89
C PHE A 9 3.68 2.71 -3.87
N ALA A 10 4.49 2.31 -4.83
CA ALA A 10 5.92 2.58 -4.83
C ALA A 10 6.23 4.08 -5.01
N TRP A 11 7.19 4.57 -4.22
CA TRP A 11 7.76 5.91 -4.41
C TRP A 11 8.75 5.92 -5.58
N PRO A 12 8.50 6.68 -6.66
CA PRO A 12 9.33 6.62 -7.87
C PRO A 12 10.57 7.52 -7.83
N HIS A 13 10.68 8.42 -6.85
CA HIS A 13 11.75 9.41 -6.77
C HIS A 13 12.80 9.03 -5.72
N LEU A 14 13.35 7.83 -5.88
CA LEU A 14 14.44 7.37 -5.01
C LEU A 14 15.74 8.11 -5.34
N PRO A 15 16.59 8.41 -4.34
CA PRO A 15 17.93 8.90 -4.59
C PRO A 15 18.76 7.89 -5.40
N PRO A 16 19.85 8.32 -6.06
CA PRO A 16 20.76 7.41 -6.74
C PRO A 16 21.29 6.31 -5.83
N GLU A 17 21.55 5.15 -6.41
CA GLU A 17 22.23 4.06 -5.70
C GLU A 17 23.55 4.53 -5.10
N GLY A 18 23.80 4.15 -3.84
CA GLY A 18 24.99 4.54 -3.11
C GLY A 18 24.80 5.70 -2.13
N GLU A 19 23.71 6.45 -2.23
CA GLU A 19 23.39 7.49 -1.25
C GLU A 19 22.74 6.92 0.03
N TYR A 20 22.34 5.66 0.00
CA TYR A 20 21.77 4.94 1.13
C TYR A 20 22.19 3.46 1.08
N THR A 21 22.32 2.82 2.24
CA THR A 21 22.70 1.40 2.32
C THR A 21 21.54 0.44 2.16
N SER A 22 20.32 0.89 2.48
CA SER A 22 19.11 0.10 2.32
C SER A 22 17.90 1.02 2.11
N MET A 23 17.26 0.91 0.97
CA MET A 23 16.03 1.66 0.70
C MET A 23 14.90 1.33 1.70
N ARG A 24 14.92 0.16 2.31
CA ARG A 24 13.88 -0.30 3.23
C ARG A 24 14.13 0.07 4.69
N LEU A 25 15.36 0.36 5.07
CA LEU A 25 15.73 0.55 6.46
C LEU A 25 16.21 1.96 6.78
N ASN A 26 16.93 2.59 5.87
CA ASN A 26 17.60 3.86 6.16
C ASN A 26 17.48 4.91 5.06
N LEU A 27 16.49 4.76 4.17
CA LEU A 27 16.13 5.84 3.26
C LEU A 27 15.62 7.04 4.08
N PRO A 28 16.22 8.24 3.95
CA PRO A 28 15.77 9.40 4.71
C PRO A 28 14.34 9.79 4.35
N SER A 29 13.52 10.13 5.32
CA SER A 29 12.16 10.62 5.08
C SER A 29 12.13 11.96 4.32
N SER A 30 13.24 12.69 4.29
CA SER A 30 13.39 13.94 3.51
C SER A 30 13.29 13.76 2.00
N VAL A 31 13.41 12.53 1.48
CA VAL A 31 13.19 12.24 0.06
C VAL A 31 11.71 12.23 -0.34
N TYR A 32 10.82 12.22 0.64
CA TYR A 32 9.38 12.17 0.41
C TYR A 32 8.79 13.56 0.26
N ASP A 33 8.09 13.79 -0.85
CA ASP A 33 7.25 14.97 -1.08
C ASP A 33 5.79 14.61 -0.79
N PRO A 34 5.15 15.22 0.23
CA PRO A 34 3.78 14.89 0.62
C PRO A 34 2.75 15.15 -0.47
N LYS A 35 2.95 16.17 -1.31
CA LYS A 35 2.02 16.48 -2.39
C LYS A 35 2.09 15.44 -3.49
N VAL A 36 3.30 15.11 -3.93
CA VAL A 36 3.52 14.05 -4.93
C VAL A 36 3.04 12.71 -4.39
N GLY A 37 3.29 12.44 -3.11
CA GLY A 37 2.82 11.22 -2.44
C GLY A 37 1.30 11.10 -2.41
N ALA A 38 0.59 12.21 -2.13
CA ALA A 38 -0.87 12.22 -2.15
C ALA A 38 -1.43 11.97 -3.56
N ASP A 39 -0.84 12.57 -4.58
CA ASP A 39 -1.25 12.37 -5.98
C ASP A 39 -1.02 10.92 -6.41
N LEU A 40 0.13 10.33 -6.08
CA LEU A 40 0.44 8.93 -6.35
C LEU A 40 -0.49 7.96 -5.60
N TYR A 41 -0.79 8.26 -4.34
CA TYR A 41 -1.69 7.43 -3.54
C TYR A 41 -3.10 7.39 -4.15
N ASN A 42 -3.63 8.55 -4.53
CA ASN A 42 -4.92 8.64 -5.20
C ASN A 42 -4.91 7.92 -6.56
N MET A 43 -3.86 8.09 -7.36
CA MET A 43 -3.71 7.37 -8.63
C MET A 43 -3.76 5.84 -8.43
N CYS A 44 -3.08 5.32 -7.40
CA CYS A 44 -3.13 3.89 -7.08
C CYS A 44 -4.54 3.45 -6.67
N LEU A 45 -5.26 4.24 -5.88
CA LEU A 45 -6.64 3.94 -5.52
C LEU A 45 -7.56 3.91 -6.76
N ASP A 46 -7.40 4.86 -7.68
CA ASP A 46 -8.16 4.87 -8.94
C ASP A 46 -7.89 3.62 -9.80
N GLN A 47 -6.66 3.11 -9.80
CA GLN A 47 -6.31 1.86 -10.47
C GLN A 47 -7.07 0.66 -9.88
N TYR A 48 -7.24 0.61 -8.56
CA TYR A 48 -8.03 -0.44 -7.90
C TYR A 48 -9.53 -0.33 -8.22
N VAL A 49 -10.08 0.88 -8.29
CA VAL A 49 -11.46 1.09 -8.72
C VAL A 49 -11.66 0.62 -10.15
N LEU A 50 -10.73 0.94 -11.06
CA LEU A 50 -10.75 0.44 -12.42
C LEU A 50 -10.62 -1.10 -12.47
N ALA A 51 -9.80 -1.69 -11.60
CA ALA A 51 -9.66 -3.15 -11.50
C ALA A 51 -10.99 -3.82 -11.13
N ASP A 52 -11.75 -3.25 -10.16
CA ASP A 52 -13.10 -3.72 -9.82
C ASP A 52 -14.06 -3.64 -11.02
N GLU A 53 -14.03 -2.54 -11.76
CA GLU A 53 -14.85 -2.36 -12.98
C GLU A 53 -14.51 -3.38 -14.07
N LEU A 54 -13.25 -3.83 -14.13
CA LEU A 54 -12.78 -4.85 -15.06
C LEU A 54 -12.97 -6.29 -14.54
N GLY A 55 -13.56 -6.47 -13.37
CA GLY A 55 -13.85 -7.79 -12.78
C GLY A 55 -12.63 -8.43 -12.09
N LEU A 56 -11.62 -7.65 -11.74
CA LEU A 56 -10.48 -8.11 -10.94
C LEU A 56 -10.76 -7.87 -9.46
N ASN A 57 -10.11 -8.66 -8.61
CA ASN A 57 -10.06 -8.40 -7.18
C ASN A 57 -8.92 -7.43 -6.83
N CYS A 58 -8.92 -6.89 -5.63
CA CYS A 58 -7.92 -5.94 -5.14
C CYS A 58 -7.01 -6.61 -4.12
N MET A 59 -5.70 -6.42 -4.26
CA MET A 59 -4.73 -6.86 -3.27
C MET A 59 -3.88 -5.65 -2.88
N VAL A 60 -3.94 -5.26 -1.61
CA VAL A 60 -3.12 -4.20 -1.03
C VAL A 60 -2.03 -4.80 -0.16
N ASN A 61 -0.92 -4.10 -0.01
CA ASN A 61 0.17 -4.51 0.87
C ASN A 61 0.29 -3.60 2.09
N GLU A 62 1.15 -4.01 3.00
CA GLU A 62 1.61 -3.20 4.11
C GLU A 62 3.14 -3.25 4.17
N HIS A 63 3.78 -2.09 4.01
CA HIS A 63 5.22 -1.93 4.13
C HIS A 63 5.54 -0.74 5.04
N HIS A 64 6.63 -0.84 5.78
CA HIS A 64 6.95 0.09 6.85
C HIS A 64 8.31 0.75 6.66
N GLN A 65 8.50 1.80 7.44
CA GLN A 65 9.76 2.42 7.85
C GLN A 65 10.38 3.39 6.86
N THR A 66 10.13 3.30 5.58
CA THR A 66 10.71 4.22 4.60
C THR A 66 9.72 4.61 3.52
N ALA A 67 10.03 5.67 2.77
CA ALA A 67 9.20 6.16 1.67
C ALA A 67 9.19 5.27 0.42
N THR A 68 9.81 4.10 0.41
CA THR A 68 9.79 3.19 -0.74
C THR A 68 8.41 2.68 -1.10
N CYS A 69 7.55 2.54 -0.08
CA CYS A 69 6.14 2.22 -0.25
C CYS A 69 5.31 3.21 0.56
N LEU A 70 4.30 3.80 -0.07
CA LEU A 70 3.45 4.81 0.58
C LEU A 70 2.40 4.21 1.50
N ASN A 71 2.31 2.89 1.55
CA ASN A 71 1.28 2.19 2.31
C ASN A 71 1.85 1.56 3.57
N SER A 72 1.96 2.35 4.62
CA SER A 72 2.43 1.90 5.94
C SER A 72 1.37 1.19 6.79
N SER A 73 0.11 1.17 6.34
CA SER A 73 -0.98 0.44 6.99
C SER A 73 -1.96 -0.03 5.93
N GLY A 74 -2.10 -1.35 5.79
CA GLY A 74 -2.99 -1.97 4.82
C GLY A 74 -4.47 -1.65 5.05
N VAL A 75 -4.86 -1.36 6.29
CA VAL A 75 -6.24 -1.03 6.66
C VAL A 75 -6.70 0.31 6.06
N VAL A 76 -5.79 1.27 5.86
CA VAL A 76 -6.14 2.58 5.30
C VAL A 76 -6.67 2.45 3.87
N PRO A 77 -5.91 1.93 2.89
CA PRO A 77 -6.44 1.76 1.53
C PRO A 77 -7.59 0.75 1.48
N LEU A 78 -7.55 -0.30 2.31
CA LEU A 78 -8.65 -1.28 2.40
C LEU A 78 -9.98 -0.59 2.72
N SER A 79 -10.01 0.30 3.72
CA SER A 79 -11.22 1.02 4.13
C SER A 79 -11.75 1.93 3.02
N ILE A 80 -10.85 2.60 2.29
CA ILE A 80 -11.21 3.44 1.14
C ILE A 80 -11.79 2.57 0.02
N LEU A 81 -11.11 1.48 -0.33
CA LEU A 81 -11.52 0.57 -1.39
C LEU A 81 -12.84 -0.14 -1.06
N ALA A 82 -13.05 -0.54 0.20
CA ALA A 82 -14.32 -1.11 0.64
C ALA A 82 -15.52 -0.16 0.42
N ARG A 83 -15.27 1.16 0.43
CA ARG A 83 -16.28 2.17 0.13
C ARG A 83 -16.45 2.42 -1.37
N GLN A 84 -15.38 2.32 -2.14
CA GLN A 84 -15.33 2.73 -3.56
C GLN A 84 -15.61 1.58 -4.54
N THR A 85 -15.21 0.35 -4.20
CA THR A 85 -15.45 -0.84 -5.03
C THR A 85 -16.84 -1.44 -4.77
N LYS A 86 -17.34 -2.24 -5.72
CA LYS A 86 -18.69 -2.82 -5.67
C LYS A 86 -18.67 -4.34 -5.62
N ASN A 87 -17.74 -4.99 -6.31
CA ASN A 87 -17.73 -6.43 -6.53
C ASN A 87 -16.41 -7.07 -6.09
N ALA A 88 -15.31 -6.33 -6.12
CA ALA A 88 -13.98 -6.85 -5.84
C ALA A 88 -13.87 -7.39 -4.40
N ARG A 89 -13.26 -8.54 -4.26
CA ARG A 89 -12.72 -8.97 -2.98
C ARG A 89 -11.45 -8.18 -2.69
N ILE A 90 -11.26 -7.78 -1.44
CA ILE A 90 -10.09 -7.02 -1.02
C ILE A 90 -9.26 -7.89 -0.10
N LEU A 91 -7.99 -8.05 -0.44
CA LEU A 91 -7.02 -8.85 0.31
C LEU A 91 -5.88 -7.95 0.78
N ILE A 92 -5.49 -8.05 2.05
CA ILE A 92 -4.25 -7.48 2.55
C ILE A 92 -3.16 -8.54 2.44
N LEU A 93 -2.12 -8.22 1.68
CA LEU A 93 -0.90 -9.03 1.60
C LEU A 93 0.11 -8.50 2.62
N GLY A 94 0.48 -9.35 3.59
CA GLY A 94 1.53 -9.03 4.53
C GLY A 94 1.10 -8.13 5.70
N ASN A 95 -0.06 -8.38 6.29
CA ASN A 95 -0.37 -7.81 7.59
C ASN A 95 0.49 -8.52 8.65
N PRO A 96 1.56 -7.87 9.17
CA PRO A 96 2.55 -8.54 9.99
C PRO A 96 2.07 -8.68 11.43
N VAL A 97 1.37 -9.77 11.74
CA VAL A 97 0.84 -10.07 13.09
C VAL A 97 1.91 -9.93 14.19
N ALA A 98 3.17 -10.23 13.86
CA ALA A 98 4.29 -10.09 14.79
C ALA A 98 4.57 -8.63 15.22
N ASN A 99 4.14 -7.65 14.44
CA ASN A 99 4.31 -6.23 14.76
C ASN A 99 3.14 -5.65 15.54
N LEU A 100 2.07 -6.40 15.70
CA LEU A 100 0.90 -6.00 16.45
C LEU A 100 0.99 -6.54 17.87
N ALA A 101 0.86 -5.65 18.84
CA ALA A 101 0.92 -6.02 20.25
C ALA A 101 -0.29 -6.86 20.71
N ASP A 102 -1.38 -6.79 19.95
CA ASP A 102 -2.64 -7.46 20.26
C ASP A 102 -3.17 -8.25 19.04
N PRO A 103 -3.15 -9.60 19.10
CA PRO A 103 -3.65 -10.42 18.00
C PRO A 103 -5.17 -10.34 17.83
N ILE A 104 -5.92 -9.95 18.85
CA ILE A 104 -7.37 -9.74 18.77
C ILE A 104 -7.62 -8.52 17.89
N ARG A 105 -6.87 -7.46 18.11
CA ARG A 105 -6.96 -6.24 17.29
C ARG A 105 -6.69 -6.53 15.81
N CYS A 106 -5.69 -7.36 15.53
CA CYS A 106 -5.39 -7.78 14.16
C CYS A 106 -6.57 -8.54 13.51
N ALA A 107 -7.31 -9.32 14.29
CA ALA A 107 -8.47 -10.08 13.80
C ALA A 107 -9.72 -9.19 13.61
N GLU A 108 -9.78 -8.07 14.30
CA GLU A 108 -10.89 -7.10 14.17
C GLU A 108 -10.70 -6.17 12.97
N GLU A 109 -9.47 -5.91 12.54
CA GLU A 109 -9.12 -5.10 11.37
C GLU A 109 -9.34 -5.86 10.07
#